data_34537a997a5ff2ff55dd5604ca448982
#
_entry.id   34537a997a5ff2ff55dd5604ca448982
#
_cell.length_a   1.000
_cell.length_b   1.000
_cell.length_c   1.000
_cell.angle_alpha   90.00
_cell.angle_beta   90.00
_cell.angle_gamma   90.00
#
_symmetry.space_group_name_H-M   'P 1'
#
loop_
_entity.id
_entity.type
_entity.pdbx_description
1 polymer ?
#
loop_
_entity_poly.entity_id
_entity_poly.type
_entity_poly.pdbx_seq_one_letter_code
_entity_poly.pdbx_strand_id
1 'polypeptide(L)'
;MLNVLMLGVGQCGNRILDAINKEALGGVGSSRLAKYYLRPKFPSRVDTLAVNTAINDLKELRYTTAKDRLHVPNLHGVGANRNIGKQAFWENRDMIMEEIEKRGDFDIAFVIASASGGTGSSFSPLVIHELKKRYRNITVISVAVLPFREEGSIYLQNAAFSIREMMEVEAEGMILVDNQYLKRLSGDIASAYDRINSMVAQRLLFLIECLDSEMLSVTDLGDFKTVMNGGLKIATMGFYQADRKTPSVKVAIENSLKPGSLLFPANVYDEAARAMVIVQGSREYLDVDEITKEVEKLSASAGHVFKGLVVKKGYPKVLSVFTLATAPELESLYAQAARAIQDEKDKKQKARKQLDDAFAHIEDLEEIY
;
A
#
# COMPACT_ATOMS: atom_id res chain seq x y z
N MET A 1 16.61 -16.67 5.32
CA MET A 1 15.63 -15.96 6.20
C MET A 1 15.72 -14.48 5.86
N LEU A 2 14.65 -13.89 5.34
CA LEU A 2 14.57 -12.49 4.98
C LEU A 2 14.44 -11.57 6.21
N ASN A 3 15.13 -10.44 6.18
CA ASN A 3 14.95 -9.34 7.13
C ASN A 3 14.03 -8.30 6.48
N VAL A 4 12.85 -8.12 7.04
CA VAL A 4 11.78 -7.31 6.46
C VAL A 4 11.45 -6.13 7.37
N LEU A 5 11.45 -4.91 6.83
CA LEU A 5 10.88 -3.74 7.49
C LEU A 5 9.46 -3.49 6.97
N MET A 6 8.51 -3.40 7.87
CA MET A 6 7.15 -2.92 7.59
C MET A 6 6.95 -1.57 8.25
N LEU A 7 6.93 -0.51 7.46
CA LEU A 7 6.80 0.86 7.92
C LEU A 7 5.42 1.41 7.58
N GLY A 8 4.56 1.58 8.58
CA GLY A 8 3.28 2.25 8.44
C GLY A 8 3.43 3.75 8.66
N VAL A 9 2.99 4.58 7.71
CA VAL A 9 3.13 6.04 7.75
C VAL A 9 1.78 6.73 7.70
N GLY A 10 1.49 7.56 8.70
CA GLY A 10 0.20 8.21 8.87
C GLY A 10 -0.92 7.25 9.30
N GLN A 11 -2.12 7.74 9.50
CA GLN A 11 -3.24 6.97 10.05
C GLN A 11 -3.54 5.69 9.23
N CYS A 12 -3.68 5.82 7.92
CA CYS A 12 -4.01 4.70 7.04
C CYS A 12 -2.91 3.61 7.07
N GLY A 13 -1.64 4.00 6.87
CA GLY A 13 -0.52 3.07 6.90
C GLY A 13 -0.39 2.36 8.24
N ASN A 14 -0.59 3.08 9.34
CA ASN A 14 -0.55 2.53 10.69
C ASN A 14 -1.69 1.53 10.95
N ARG A 15 -2.90 1.77 10.44
CA ARG A 15 -4.01 0.82 10.55
C ARG A 15 -3.78 -0.45 9.74
N ILE A 16 -3.17 -0.35 8.55
CA ILE A 16 -2.76 -1.53 7.78
C ILE A 16 -1.67 -2.29 8.53
N LEU A 17 -0.69 -1.60 9.09
CA LEU A 17 0.35 -2.22 9.91
C LEU A 17 -0.24 -2.93 11.14
N ASP A 18 -1.21 -2.33 11.79
CA ASP A 18 -1.95 -2.94 12.92
C ASP A 18 -2.72 -4.20 12.48
N ALA A 19 -3.28 -4.21 11.27
CA ALA A 19 -3.90 -5.38 10.67
C ALA A 19 -2.86 -6.49 10.35
N ILE A 20 -1.67 -6.13 9.87
CA ILE A 20 -0.56 -7.06 9.66
C ILE A 20 -0.16 -7.73 11.00
N ASN A 21 0.01 -6.95 12.05
CA ASN A 21 0.32 -7.47 13.37
C ASN A 21 -0.80 -8.38 13.91
N LYS A 22 -2.06 -8.03 13.67
CA LYS A 22 -3.23 -8.85 14.03
C LYS A 22 -3.21 -10.21 13.33
N GLU A 23 -3.01 -10.23 12.02
CA GLU A 23 -2.97 -11.47 11.23
C GLU A 23 -1.79 -12.37 11.67
N ALA A 24 -0.62 -11.77 11.93
CA ALA A 24 0.56 -12.47 12.42
C ALA A 24 0.38 -13.07 13.82
N LEU A 25 -0.56 -12.57 14.61
CA LEU A 25 -0.98 -13.18 15.89
C LEU A 25 -1.94 -14.36 15.70
N GLY A 26 -2.26 -14.75 14.44
CA GLY A 26 -3.14 -15.88 14.13
C GLY A 26 -4.60 -15.65 14.48
N GLY A 27 -5.07 -14.40 14.46
CA GLY A 27 -6.47 -14.07 14.76
C GLY A 27 -6.89 -14.36 16.21
N VAL A 28 -5.96 -14.71 17.08
CA VAL A 28 -6.24 -14.92 18.51
C VAL A 28 -6.76 -13.60 19.08
N GLY A 29 -8.00 -13.63 19.50
CA GLY A 29 -8.78 -12.46 19.88
C GLY A 29 -8.06 -11.54 20.86
N SER A 30 -8.48 -10.28 20.83
CA SER A 30 -7.94 -9.13 21.58
C SER A 30 -8.05 -9.22 23.11
N SER A 31 -7.91 -10.40 23.70
CA SER A 31 -7.84 -10.52 25.16
C SER A 31 -6.59 -9.77 25.63
N ARG A 32 -6.72 -8.94 26.66
CA ARG A 32 -5.58 -8.23 27.26
C ARG A 32 -4.40 -9.15 27.58
N LEU A 33 -4.66 -10.39 27.93
CA LEU A 33 -3.65 -11.43 28.20
C LEU A 33 -2.90 -11.87 26.94
N ALA A 34 -3.58 -12.02 25.78
CA ALA A 34 -2.92 -12.38 24.53
C ALA A 34 -1.87 -11.35 24.10
N LYS A 35 -2.13 -10.04 24.30
CA LYS A 35 -1.19 -8.95 24.00
C LYS A 35 0.14 -9.04 24.77
N TYR A 36 0.14 -9.61 25.97
CA TYR A 36 1.35 -9.72 26.80
C TYR A 36 2.17 -11.00 26.55
N TYR A 37 1.52 -12.07 26.11
CA TYR A 37 2.17 -13.40 26.03
C TYR A 37 2.35 -13.93 24.60
N LEU A 38 1.58 -13.44 23.63
CA LEU A 38 1.70 -13.89 22.24
C LEU A 38 2.53 -12.87 21.45
N ARG A 39 3.68 -13.31 20.98
CA ARG A 39 4.44 -12.55 19.97
C ARG A 39 3.86 -12.86 18.59
N PRO A 40 3.75 -11.86 17.69
CA PRO A 40 3.42 -12.11 16.30
C PRO A 40 4.37 -13.18 15.73
N LYS A 41 3.81 -14.20 15.10
CA LYS A 41 4.61 -15.21 14.38
C LYS A 41 4.64 -14.81 12.92
N PHE A 42 5.68 -14.12 12.56
CA PHE A 42 5.96 -13.83 11.18
C PHE A 42 6.68 -15.00 10.49
N PRO A 43 6.48 -15.16 9.17
CA PRO A 43 7.16 -16.18 8.39
C PRO A 43 8.67 -15.94 8.24
N SER A 44 9.12 -14.71 8.48
CA SER A 44 10.50 -14.21 8.39
C SER A 44 10.84 -13.36 9.60
N ARG A 45 12.04 -12.80 9.67
CA ARG A 45 12.33 -11.72 10.63
C ARG A 45 11.65 -10.43 10.12
N VAL A 46 10.53 -10.07 10.73
CA VAL A 46 9.77 -8.86 10.40
C VAL A 46 9.82 -7.88 11.56
N ASP A 47 10.35 -6.70 11.29
CA ASP A 47 10.29 -5.55 12.19
C ASP A 47 9.22 -4.57 11.70
N THR A 48 8.39 -4.08 12.62
CA THR A 48 7.29 -3.18 12.31
C THR A 48 7.49 -1.83 13.00
N LEU A 49 7.19 -0.72 12.31
CA LEU A 49 7.23 0.62 12.89
C LEU A 49 6.07 1.46 12.35
N ALA A 50 5.24 1.97 13.26
CA ALA A 50 4.17 2.91 12.97
C ALA A 50 4.65 4.33 13.23
N VAL A 51 4.64 5.19 12.20
CA VAL A 51 5.09 6.59 12.27
C VAL A 51 3.91 7.52 12.02
N ASN A 52 3.69 8.50 12.91
CA ASN A 52 2.63 9.49 12.71
C ASN A 52 2.94 10.81 13.43
N THR A 53 2.46 11.92 12.88
CA THR A 53 2.44 13.24 13.52
C THR A 53 1.26 13.42 14.49
N ALA A 54 0.21 12.60 14.37
CA ALA A 54 -0.97 12.60 15.22
C ALA A 54 -0.85 11.49 16.29
N ILE A 55 -0.59 11.87 17.53
CA ILE A 55 -0.41 10.92 18.65
C ILE A 55 -1.67 10.11 18.95
N ASN A 56 -2.86 10.67 18.72
CA ASN A 56 -4.11 9.98 18.99
C ASN A 56 -4.31 8.78 18.06
N ASP A 57 -3.94 8.92 16.77
CA ASP A 57 -4.00 7.82 15.81
C ASP A 57 -3.09 6.65 16.23
N LEU A 58 -1.90 6.95 16.79
CA LEU A 58 -1.01 5.92 17.31
C LEU A 58 -1.57 5.22 18.55
N LYS A 59 -2.30 5.94 19.41
CA LYS A 59 -2.95 5.36 20.61
C LYS A 59 -4.08 4.40 20.25
N GLU A 60 -4.76 4.61 19.14
CA GLU A 60 -5.86 3.75 18.66
C GLU A 60 -5.40 2.37 18.16
N LEU A 61 -4.12 2.19 17.86
CA LEU A 61 -3.58 0.92 17.38
C LEU A 61 -3.71 -0.16 18.48
N ARG A 62 -4.19 -1.34 18.08
CA ARG A 62 -4.53 -2.41 19.05
C ARG A 62 -3.48 -3.51 19.11
N TYR A 63 -2.84 -3.82 18.00
CA TYR A 63 -1.92 -4.94 17.82
C TYR A 63 -0.47 -4.51 17.63
N THR A 64 -0.22 -3.25 17.34
CA THR A 64 1.11 -2.65 17.29
C THR A 64 1.54 -2.27 18.71
N THR A 65 2.71 -2.71 19.15
CA THR A 65 3.20 -2.46 20.51
C THR A 65 3.65 -1.01 20.71
N ALA A 66 3.71 -0.54 21.94
CA ALA A 66 4.10 0.85 22.22
C ALA A 66 5.52 1.18 21.72
N LYS A 67 6.46 0.22 21.78
CA LYS A 67 7.85 0.36 21.29
C LYS A 67 7.94 0.49 19.78
N ASP A 68 6.91 0.04 19.06
CA ASP A 68 6.83 0.07 17.59
C ASP A 68 5.97 1.25 17.10
N ARG A 69 5.76 2.27 17.94
CA ARG A 69 5.02 3.50 17.62
C ARG A 69 5.92 4.70 17.78
N LEU A 70 6.18 5.38 16.69
CA LEU A 70 6.98 6.61 16.68
C LEU A 70 6.07 7.82 16.43
N HIS A 71 5.94 8.65 17.45
CA HIS A 71 5.31 9.95 17.31
C HIS A 71 6.32 10.97 16.81
N VAL A 72 6.04 11.59 15.67
CA VAL A 72 6.82 12.70 15.14
C VAL A 72 6.21 14.00 15.67
N PRO A 73 6.93 14.77 16.51
CA PRO A 73 6.40 15.99 17.08
C PRO A 73 5.99 17.00 16.00
N ASN A 74 4.78 17.51 16.14
CA ASN A 74 4.26 18.63 15.38
C ASN A 74 3.16 19.28 16.22
N LEU A 75 2.97 20.60 16.10
CA LEU A 75 2.10 21.39 16.99
C LEU A 75 0.66 20.87 17.05
N HIS A 76 0.06 20.48 15.91
CA HIS A 76 -1.36 20.09 15.85
C HIS A 76 -1.67 18.98 14.83
N GLY A 77 -0.66 18.18 14.42
CA GLY A 77 -0.77 17.33 13.24
C GLY A 77 -0.65 18.17 11.96
N VAL A 78 -0.59 17.49 10.81
CA VAL A 78 -0.37 18.17 9.52
C VAL A 78 -1.66 18.43 8.75
N GLY A 79 -2.81 17.95 9.23
CA GLY A 79 -4.06 17.95 8.47
C GLY A 79 -3.85 17.31 7.11
N ALA A 80 -4.47 17.83 6.07
CA ALA A 80 -4.20 17.41 4.68
C ALA A 80 -3.09 18.25 4.00
N ASN A 81 -2.28 19.01 4.76
CA ASN A 81 -1.25 19.89 4.21
C ASN A 81 0.09 19.18 4.06
N ARG A 82 0.43 18.82 2.82
CA ARG A 82 1.69 18.12 2.49
C ARG A 82 2.94 18.97 2.76
N ASN A 83 2.87 20.30 2.64
CA ASN A 83 4.04 21.16 2.89
C ASN A 83 4.40 21.16 4.37
N ILE A 84 3.40 21.25 5.27
CA ILE A 84 3.61 21.11 6.70
C ILE A 84 4.14 19.72 7.02
N GLY A 85 3.61 18.67 6.35
CA GLY A 85 4.12 17.32 6.49
C GLY A 85 5.59 17.19 6.08
N LYS A 86 5.98 17.69 4.92
CA LYS A 86 7.38 17.68 4.46
C LYS A 86 8.30 18.41 5.44
N GLN A 87 7.89 19.56 5.94
CA GLN A 87 8.64 20.30 6.96
C GLN A 87 8.82 19.46 8.23
N ALA A 88 7.74 18.89 8.77
CA ALA A 88 7.79 18.03 9.95
C ALA A 88 8.71 16.81 9.76
N PHE A 89 8.74 16.22 8.56
CA PHE A 89 9.69 15.16 8.24
C PHE A 89 11.15 15.64 8.33
N TRP A 90 11.48 16.73 7.67
CA TRP A 90 12.87 17.23 7.63
C TRP A 90 13.38 17.67 8.99
N GLU A 91 12.53 18.28 9.82
CA GLU A 91 12.85 18.66 11.20
C GLU A 91 13.11 17.45 12.11
N ASN A 92 12.51 16.29 11.81
CA ASN A 92 12.60 15.08 12.62
C ASN A 92 13.25 13.90 11.88
N ARG A 93 13.88 14.14 10.72
CA ARG A 93 14.46 13.11 9.85
C ARG A 93 15.38 12.16 10.60
N ASP A 94 16.31 12.73 11.36
CA ASP A 94 17.34 11.93 12.03
C ASP A 94 16.73 11.04 13.12
N MET A 95 15.76 11.54 13.88
CA MET A 95 15.01 10.74 14.85
C MET A 95 14.27 9.56 14.17
N ILE A 96 13.63 9.79 13.03
CA ILE A 96 12.93 8.74 12.29
C ILE A 96 13.91 7.69 11.80
N MET A 97 15.02 8.11 11.21
CA MET A 97 16.00 7.21 10.64
C MET A 97 16.79 6.44 11.70
N GLU A 98 17.15 7.06 12.83
CA GLU A 98 17.76 6.38 13.97
C GLU A 98 16.85 5.29 14.54
N GLU A 99 15.53 5.54 14.58
CA GLU A 99 14.59 4.55 15.07
C GLU A 99 14.46 3.35 14.12
N ILE A 100 14.63 3.57 12.82
CA ILE A 100 14.71 2.49 11.82
C ILE A 100 16.05 1.73 11.97
N GLU A 101 17.17 2.44 12.08
CA GLU A 101 18.53 1.86 12.21
C GLU A 101 18.69 0.98 13.45
N LYS A 102 18.07 1.33 14.57
CA LYS A 102 18.04 0.50 15.79
C LYS A 102 17.44 -0.90 15.60
N ARG A 103 16.66 -1.11 14.53
CA ARG A 103 16.04 -2.39 14.20
C ARG A 103 16.96 -3.30 13.39
N GLY A 104 18.04 -2.77 12.81
CA GLY A 104 19.08 -3.50 12.08
C GLY A 104 19.00 -3.32 10.57
N ASP A 105 19.64 -4.25 9.85
CA ASP A 105 19.66 -4.26 8.40
C ASP A 105 18.49 -5.03 7.82
N PHE A 106 18.04 -4.61 6.65
CA PHE A 106 16.87 -5.17 5.97
C PHE A 106 17.20 -5.53 4.52
N ASP A 107 16.66 -6.67 4.07
CA ASP A 107 16.69 -7.10 2.67
C ASP A 107 15.59 -6.39 1.87
N ILE A 108 14.42 -6.19 2.51
CA ILE A 108 13.26 -5.54 1.90
C ILE A 108 12.53 -4.64 2.92
N ALA A 109 12.07 -3.48 2.46
CA ALA A 109 11.18 -2.60 3.20
C ALA A 109 9.88 -2.33 2.44
N PHE A 110 8.75 -2.43 3.14
CA PHE A 110 7.45 -1.98 2.66
C PHE A 110 7.08 -0.67 3.35
N VAL A 111 6.97 0.41 2.59
CA VAL A 111 6.51 1.71 3.08
C VAL A 111 5.03 1.86 2.76
N ILE A 112 4.19 1.74 3.78
CA ILE A 112 2.73 1.64 3.67
C ILE A 112 2.10 2.96 4.08
N ALA A 113 1.37 3.61 3.17
CA ALA A 113 0.77 4.91 3.43
C ALA A 113 -0.45 5.20 2.56
N SER A 114 -1.32 6.11 3.00
CA SER A 114 -2.25 6.77 2.10
C SER A 114 -1.52 7.79 1.22
N ALA A 115 -1.79 7.78 -0.06
CA ALA A 115 -1.30 8.79 -0.99
C ALA A 115 -1.98 10.16 -0.78
N SER A 116 -3.11 10.22 -0.06
CA SER A 116 -3.97 11.41 0.03
C SER A 116 -3.90 12.19 1.34
N GLY A 117 -3.56 11.53 2.46
CA GLY A 117 -3.47 12.18 3.77
C GLY A 117 -2.27 13.12 3.89
N GLY A 118 -2.24 13.95 4.93
CA GLY A 118 -1.13 14.90 5.16
C GLY A 118 0.20 14.20 5.43
N THR A 119 0.27 13.38 6.50
CA THR A 119 1.50 12.68 6.93
C THR A 119 1.90 11.59 5.92
N GLY A 120 0.98 10.68 5.57
CA GLY A 120 1.29 9.56 4.68
C GLY A 120 1.82 10.01 3.32
N SER A 121 1.13 10.94 2.66
CA SER A 121 1.47 11.41 1.32
C SER A 121 2.75 12.25 1.25
N SER A 122 3.12 12.92 2.34
CA SER A 122 4.34 13.75 2.39
C SER A 122 5.58 12.98 2.86
N PHE A 123 5.43 12.07 3.83
CA PHE A 123 6.56 11.33 4.40
C PHE A 123 7.02 10.19 3.51
N SER A 124 6.09 9.47 2.84
CA SER A 124 6.45 8.25 2.11
C SER A 124 7.54 8.44 1.07
N PRO A 125 7.48 9.44 0.15
CA PRO A 125 8.55 9.64 -0.82
C PRO A 125 9.89 9.97 -0.13
N LEU A 126 9.85 10.75 0.96
CA LEU A 126 11.04 11.18 1.70
C LEU A 126 11.69 10.02 2.46
N VAL A 127 10.88 9.18 3.12
CA VAL A 127 11.37 7.97 3.80
C VAL A 127 11.98 6.99 2.80
N ILE A 128 11.35 6.77 1.65
CA ILE A 128 11.88 5.90 0.60
C ILE A 128 13.25 6.43 0.13
N HIS A 129 13.35 7.72 -0.13
CA HIS A 129 14.62 8.36 -0.51
C HIS A 129 15.70 8.14 0.55
N GLU A 130 15.41 8.39 1.82
CA GLU A 130 16.38 8.21 2.92
C GLU A 130 16.76 6.74 3.11
N LEU A 131 15.83 5.79 3.00
CA LEU A 131 16.12 4.36 3.04
C LEU A 131 17.08 3.95 1.92
N LYS A 132 16.83 4.35 0.68
CA LYS A 132 17.69 4.03 -0.48
C LYS A 132 19.07 4.66 -0.35
N LYS A 133 19.18 5.84 0.26
CA LYS A 133 20.45 6.52 0.50
C LYS A 133 21.31 5.82 1.57
N ARG A 134 20.66 5.31 2.64
CA ARG A 134 21.37 4.69 3.79
C ARG A 134 21.67 3.22 3.59
N TYR A 135 20.77 2.48 2.94
CA TYR A 135 20.88 1.05 2.72
C TYR A 135 21.05 0.75 1.22
N ARG A 136 22.28 0.54 0.77
CA ARG A 136 22.61 0.41 -0.68
C ARG A 136 21.88 -0.73 -1.38
N ASN A 137 21.66 -1.84 -0.69
CA ASN A 137 21.11 -3.08 -1.28
C ASN A 137 19.66 -3.37 -0.89
N ILE A 138 19.02 -2.48 -0.15
CA ILE A 138 17.63 -2.68 0.28
C ILE A 138 16.69 -2.63 -0.92
N THR A 139 15.76 -3.57 -0.97
CA THR A 139 14.61 -3.49 -1.86
C THR A 139 13.51 -2.68 -1.19
N VAL A 140 13.09 -1.56 -1.74
CA VAL A 140 12.03 -0.71 -1.15
C VAL A 140 10.80 -0.74 -2.04
N ILE A 141 9.68 -1.18 -1.46
CA ILE A 141 8.37 -1.23 -2.10
C ILE A 141 7.44 -0.25 -1.42
N SER A 142 6.87 0.67 -2.18
CA SER A 142 5.77 1.51 -1.69
C SER A 142 4.45 0.76 -1.76
N VAL A 143 3.61 0.87 -0.73
CA VAL A 143 2.22 0.43 -0.74
C VAL A 143 1.35 1.67 -0.57
N ALA A 144 0.84 2.18 -1.68
CA ALA A 144 0.14 3.46 -1.76
C ALA A 144 -1.37 3.25 -1.84
N VAL A 145 -2.08 3.72 -0.82
CA VAL A 145 -3.54 3.64 -0.75
C VAL A 145 -4.17 4.89 -1.35
N LEU A 146 -4.99 4.71 -2.39
CA LEU A 146 -5.71 5.78 -3.05
C LEU A 146 -6.97 6.17 -2.25
N PRO A 147 -7.37 7.46 -2.29
CA PRO A 147 -8.56 7.93 -1.59
C PRO A 147 -9.85 7.39 -2.21
N PHE A 148 -10.94 7.48 -1.45
CA PHE A 148 -12.26 7.48 -2.06
C PHE A 148 -12.46 8.74 -2.89
N ARG A 149 -13.19 8.65 -3.98
CA ARG A 149 -13.41 9.78 -4.89
C ARG A 149 -14.23 10.91 -4.23
N GLU A 150 -15.05 10.57 -3.23
CA GLU A 150 -15.85 11.50 -2.44
C GLU A 150 -15.11 12.23 -1.31
N GLU A 151 -13.83 11.92 -1.03
CA GLU A 151 -13.07 12.56 0.06
C GLU A 151 -12.78 14.05 -0.21
N GLY A 152 -12.89 14.51 -1.45
CA GLY A 152 -12.75 15.90 -1.83
C GLY A 152 -11.46 16.24 -2.58
N SER A 153 -11.42 17.48 -3.12
CA SER A 153 -10.39 17.94 -4.05
C SER A 153 -8.97 17.88 -3.50
N ILE A 154 -8.78 18.28 -2.24
CA ILE A 154 -7.45 18.31 -1.61
C ILE A 154 -6.84 16.90 -1.50
N TYR A 155 -7.65 15.87 -1.22
CA TYR A 155 -7.18 14.49 -1.10
C TYR A 155 -6.84 13.91 -2.47
N LEU A 156 -7.63 14.20 -3.51
CA LEU A 156 -7.31 13.81 -4.89
C LEU A 156 -6.02 14.48 -5.37
N GLN A 157 -5.86 15.76 -5.08
CA GLN A 157 -4.65 16.53 -5.40
C GLN A 157 -3.42 15.95 -4.70
N ASN A 158 -3.52 15.69 -3.40
CA ASN A 158 -2.45 15.08 -2.61
C ASN A 158 -2.05 13.72 -3.18
N ALA A 159 -3.02 12.89 -3.56
CA ALA A 159 -2.77 11.58 -4.15
C ALA A 159 -1.99 11.71 -5.47
N ALA A 160 -2.40 12.60 -6.36
CA ALA A 160 -1.71 12.82 -7.63
C ALA A 160 -0.25 13.25 -7.42
N PHE A 161 0.01 14.23 -6.54
CA PHE A 161 1.37 14.67 -6.24
C PHE A 161 2.22 13.60 -5.52
N SER A 162 1.62 12.89 -4.55
CA SER A 162 2.34 11.86 -3.80
C SER A 162 2.76 10.70 -4.68
N ILE A 163 1.86 10.21 -5.54
CA ILE A 163 2.18 9.13 -6.48
C ILE A 163 3.28 9.55 -7.44
N ARG A 164 3.18 10.76 -8.00
CA ARG A 164 4.21 11.29 -8.88
C ARG A 164 5.58 11.34 -8.17
N GLU A 165 5.64 11.88 -6.96
CA GLU A 165 6.88 11.94 -6.19
C GLU A 165 7.41 10.53 -5.84
N MET A 166 6.52 9.57 -5.52
CA MET A 166 6.92 8.18 -5.29
C MET A 166 7.43 7.47 -6.55
N MET A 167 6.99 7.88 -7.73
CA MET A 167 7.53 7.37 -9.01
C MET A 167 8.90 7.97 -9.33
N GLU A 168 9.19 9.17 -8.84
CA GLU A 168 10.48 9.87 -9.06
C GLU A 168 11.58 9.36 -8.11
N VAL A 169 11.24 8.74 -6.97
CA VAL A 169 12.23 8.16 -6.05
C VAL A 169 12.68 6.77 -6.51
N GLU A 170 13.86 6.33 -6.08
CA GLU A 170 14.51 5.07 -6.50
C GLU A 170 13.90 3.80 -5.85
N ALA A 171 12.60 3.76 -5.60
CA ALA A 171 11.92 2.54 -5.19
C ALA A 171 11.91 1.50 -6.33
N GLU A 172 11.92 0.23 -5.98
CA GLU A 172 11.79 -0.85 -6.96
C GLU A 172 10.41 -0.90 -7.58
N GLY A 173 9.37 -0.51 -6.82
CA GLY A 173 8.02 -0.41 -7.35
C GLY A 173 7.00 0.06 -6.33
N MET A 174 5.78 0.28 -6.79
CA MET A 174 4.67 0.77 -5.99
C MET A 174 3.44 -0.15 -6.17
N ILE A 175 2.99 -0.76 -5.10
CA ILE A 175 1.73 -1.50 -5.06
C ILE A 175 0.61 -0.50 -4.79
N LEU A 176 -0.33 -0.37 -5.71
CA LEU A 176 -1.52 0.45 -5.53
C LEU A 176 -2.65 -0.33 -4.87
N VAL A 177 -3.34 0.35 -3.96
CA VAL A 177 -4.55 -0.11 -3.29
C VAL A 177 -5.64 0.92 -3.53
N ASP A 178 -6.70 0.59 -4.25
CA ASP A 178 -7.76 1.54 -4.56
C ASP A 178 -8.97 1.34 -3.63
N ASN A 179 -9.12 2.22 -2.65
CA ASN A 179 -10.23 2.21 -1.71
C ASN A 179 -11.59 2.30 -2.42
N GLN A 180 -11.72 3.12 -3.45
CA GLN A 180 -12.95 3.30 -4.21
C GLN A 180 -13.38 2.01 -4.91
N TYR A 181 -12.41 1.31 -5.48
CA TYR A 181 -12.65 0.03 -6.13
C TYR A 181 -13.04 -1.05 -5.12
N LEU A 182 -12.28 -1.17 -4.02
CA LEU A 182 -12.48 -2.20 -3.00
C LEU A 182 -13.73 -1.95 -2.15
N LYS A 183 -14.20 -0.70 -1.99
CA LYS A 183 -15.46 -0.35 -1.33
C LYS A 183 -16.65 -1.10 -1.93
N ARG A 184 -16.66 -1.31 -3.24
CA ARG A 184 -17.73 -2.04 -3.93
C ARG A 184 -17.90 -3.50 -3.47
N LEU A 185 -16.85 -4.03 -2.82
CA LEU A 185 -16.84 -5.39 -2.26
C LEU A 185 -17.37 -5.46 -0.82
N SER A 186 -17.75 -4.32 -0.22
CA SER A 186 -18.17 -4.20 1.18
C SER A 186 -19.52 -3.52 1.29
N GLY A 187 -20.32 -3.90 2.30
CA GLY A 187 -21.69 -3.38 2.48
C GLY A 187 -21.75 -1.97 3.07
N ASP A 188 -20.78 -1.57 3.90
CA ASP A 188 -20.69 -0.26 4.54
C ASP A 188 -19.24 0.24 4.59
N ILE A 189 -19.07 1.55 4.85
CA ILE A 189 -17.74 2.19 4.81
C ILE A 189 -16.82 1.73 5.94
N ALA A 190 -17.35 1.53 7.16
CA ALA A 190 -16.52 1.16 8.30
C ALA A 190 -15.96 -0.26 8.15
N SER A 191 -16.82 -1.21 7.75
CA SER A 191 -16.39 -2.58 7.42
C SER A 191 -15.51 -2.63 6.16
N ALA A 192 -15.65 -1.67 5.23
CA ALA A 192 -14.79 -1.57 4.07
C ALA A 192 -13.33 -1.31 4.45
N TYR A 193 -13.05 -0.36 5.33
CA TYR A 193 -11.68 -0.07 5.78
C TYR A 193 -11.03 -1.29 6.44
N ASP A 194 -11.72 -1.94 7.38
CA ASP A 194 -11.17 -3.12 8.07
C ASP A 194 -10.90 -4.26 7.08
N ARG A 195 -11.80 -4.47 6.13
CA ARG A 195 -11.65 -5.48 5.09
C ARG A 195 -10.48 -5.18 4.16
N ILE A 196 -10.35 -3.93 3.70
CA ILE A 196 -9.23 -3.50 2.84
C ILE A 196 -7.90 -3.68 3.58
N ASN A 197 -7.82 -3.24 4.83
CA ASN A 197 -6.61 -3.41 5.65
C ASN A 197 -6.23 -4.89 5.81
N SER A 198 -7.21 -5.77 6.08
CA SER A 198 -6.97 -7.22 6.16
C SER A 198 -6.58 -7.82 4.80
N MET A 199 -7.15 -7.36 3.69
CA MET A 199 -6.77 -7.82 2.35
C MET A 199 -5.32 -7.48 2.01
N VAL A 200 -4.87 -6.27 2.36
CA VAL A 200 -3.46 -5.85 2.17
C VAL A 200 -2.54 -6.67 3.07
N ALA A 201 -2.89 -6.79 4.36
CA ALA A 201 -2.13 -7.55 5.33
C ALA A 201 -1.91 -9.00 4.91
N GLN A 202 -2.98 -9.68 4.50
CA GLN A 202 -2.94 -11.07 4.04
C GLN A 202 -1.99 -11.27 2.85
N ARG A 203 -2.02 -10.37 1.88
CA ARG A 203 -1.18 -10.47 0.68
C ARG A 203 0.30 -10.24 0.98
N LEU A 204 0.60 -9.22 1.78
CA LEU A 204 1.98 -8.92 2.17
C LEU A 204 2.58 -10.04 3.02
N LEU A 205 1.83 -10.57 4.01
CA LEU A 205 2.30 -11.69 4.82
C LEU A 205 2.49 -12.96 4.01
N PHE A 206 1.57 -13.27 3.09
CA PHE A 206 1.70 -14.42 2.22
C PHE A 206 2.87 -14.30 1.25
N LEU A 207 3.11 -13.09 0.70
CA LEU A 207 4.28 -12.81 -0.13
C LEU A 207 5.58 -13.10 0.62
N ILE A 208 5.72 -12.55 1.84
CA ILE A 208 6.92 -12.74 2.66
C ILE A 208 7.11 -14.20 3.02
N GLU A 209 6.03 -14.88 3.43
CA GLU A 209 6.07 -16.32 3.72
C GLU A 209 6.61 -17.12 2.55
N CYS A 210 6.12 -16.83 1.35
CA CYS A 210 6.54 -17.54 0.16
C CYS A 210 7.98 -17.20 -0.24
N LEU A 211 8.39 -15.92 -0.20
CA LEU A 211 9.77 -15.53 -0.55
C LEU A 211 10.83 -16.10 0.40
N ASP A 212 10.46 -16.43 1.64
CA ASP A 212 11.37 -17.03 2.64
C ASP A 212 11.23 -18.56 2.73
N SER A 213 10.35 -19.18 1.95
CA SER A 213 10.12 -20.62 1.94
C SER A 213 11.04 -21.35 0.97
N GLU A 214 11.38 -22.61 1.28
CA GLU A 214 11.97 -23.50 0.29
C GLU A 214 10.94 -23.79 -0.81
N MET A 215 11.22 -23.34 -2.02
CA MET A 215 10.36 -23.50 -3.18
C MET A 215 10.80 -24.68 -4.06
N LEU A 216 9.84 -25.42 -4.59
CA LEU A 216 10.10 -26.43 -5.63
C LEU A 216 10.51 -25.79 -6.97
N SER A 217 10.00 -24.60 -7.24
CA SER A 217 10.40 -23.75 -8.37
C SER A 217 10.91 -22.45 -7.79
N VAL A 218 12.15 -22.11 -8.09
CA VAL A 218 12.87 -21.00 -7.44
C VAL A 218 12.27 -19.68 -7.88
N THR A 219 11.65 -18.99 -6.95
CA THR A 219 11.29 -17.59 -7.07
C THR A 219 11.77 -16.89 -5.81
N ASP A 220 12.72 -15.99 -5.95
CA ASP A 220 13.38 -15.31 -4.84
C ASP A 220 13.10 -13.81 -4.81
N LEU A 221 13.74 -13.10 -3.88
CA LEU A 221 13.64 -11.64 -3.78
C LEU A 221 14.15 -10.93 -5.05
N GLY A 222 15.13 -11.52 -5.76
CA GLY A 222 15.64 -10.97 -7.02
C GLY A 222 14.59 -11.04 -8.13
N ASP A 223 13.84 -12.13 -8.23
CA ASP A 223 12.74 -12.28 -9.17
C ASP A 223 11.61 -11.32 -8.84
N PHE A 224 11.24 -11.21 -7.56
CA PHE A 224 10.25 -10.23 -7.12
C PHE A 224 10.68 -8.79 -7.47
N LYS A 225 11.92 -8.44 -7.22
CA LYS A 225 12.51 -7.16 -7.60
C LYS A 225 12.45 -6.94 -9.13
N THR A 226 12.74 -7.98 -9.90
CA THR A 226 12.65 -7.93 -11.37
C THR A 226 11.24 -7.66 -11.84
N VAL A 227 10.23 -8.29 -11.23
CA VAL A 227 8.81 -8.00 -11.52
C VAL A 227 8.48 -6.56 -11.18
N MET A 228 8.81 -6.13 -9.95
CA MET A 228 8.47 -4.78 -9.47
C MET A 228 9.11 -3.65 -10.28
N ASN A 229 10.27 -3.89 -10.90
CA ASN A 229 10.92 -2.95 -11.83
C ASN A 229 10.34 -2.97 -13.26
N GLY A 230 9.24 -3.69 -13.51
CA GLY A 230 8.60 -3.77 -14.83
C GLY A 230 7.71 -2.58 -15.14
N GLY A 231 7.50 -2.31 -16.43
CA GLY A 231 6.53 -1.33 -16.93
C GLY A 231 6.64 0.04 -16.28
N LEU A 232 5.54 0.52 -15.72
CA LEU A 232 5.45 1.80 -15.01
C LEU A 232 6.00 1.73 -13.56
N LYS A 233 6.52 0.60 -13.10
CA LYS A 233 6.80 0.30 -11.69
C LYS A 233 5.58 0.44 -10.78
N ILE A 234 4.39 0.39 -11.34
CA ILE A 234 3.10 0.36 -10.66
C ILE A 234 2.60 -1.07 -10.69
N ALA A 235 2.20 -1.59 -9.54
CA ALA A 235 1.78 -2.98 -9.39
C ALA A 235 0.41 -3.10 -8.72
N THR A 236 -0.26 -4.20 -8.98
CA THR A 236 -1.40 -4.70 -8.22
C THR A 236 -1.14 -6.13 -7.75
N MET A 237 -1.87 -6.56 -6.73
CA MET A 237 -1.77 -7.91 -6.17
C MET A 237 -3.15 -8.56 -6.11
N GLY A 238 -3.26 -9.74 -6.72
CA GLY A 238 -4.42 -10.60 -6.61
C GLY A 238 -4.16 -11.75 -5.63
N PHE A 239 -5.19 -12.18 -4.92
CA PHE A 239 -5.09 -13.31 -3.99
C PHE A 239 -6.36 -14.13 -3.99
N TYR A 240 -6.20 -15.44 -4.01
CA TYR A 240 -7.31 -16.37 -3.85
C TYR A 240 -6.88 -17.61 -3.06
N GLN A 241 -7.76 -18.08 -2.20
CA GLN A 241 -7.60 -19.33 -1.49
C GLN A 241 -8.76 -20.26 -1.85
N ALA A 242 -8.44 -21.41 -2.41
CA ALA A 242 -9.40 -22.47 -2.68
C ALA A 242 -9.99 -23.03 -1.37
N ASP A 243 -11.18 -23.58 -1.46
CA ASP A 243 -11.86 -24.22 -0.35
C ASP A 243 -12.08 -25.73 -0.59
N ARG A 244 -12.70 -26.38 0.39
CA ARG A 244 -13.01 -27.83 0.30
C ARG A 244 -13.93 -28.18 -0.87
N LYS A 245 -14.78 -27.25 -1.31
CA LYS A 245 -15.76 -27.50 -2.39
C LYS A 245 -15.10 -27.45 -3.76
N THR A 246 -14.09 -26.59 -3.90
CA THR A 246 -13.39 -26.37 -5.17
C THR A 246 -11.88 -26.32 -4.93
N PRO A 247 -11.24 -27.47 -4.63
CA PRO A 247 -9.82 -27.51 -4.28
C PRO A 247 -8.89 -27.51 -5.50
N SER A 248 -9.29 -26.90 -6.61
CA SER A 248 -8.54 -26.86 -7.87
C SER A 248 -7.53 -25.71 -7.89
N VAL A 249 -6.29 -26.02 -8.22
CA VAL A 249 -5.23 -25.03 -8.41
C VAL A 249 -5.50 -24.13 -9.61
N LYS A 250 -6.03 -24.69 -10.69
CA LYS A 250 -6.46 -23.92 -11.88
C LYS A 250 -7.47 -22.83 -11.49
N VAL A 251 -8.55 -23.24 -10.78
CA VAL A 251 -9.59 -22.29 -10.32
C VAL A 251 -9.00 -21.24 -9.39
N ALA A 252 -8.03 -21.62 -8.56
CA ALA A 252 -7.37 -20.67 -7.65
C ALA A 252 -6.53 -19.64 -8.42
N ILE A 253 -5.79 -20.05 -9.46
CA ILE A 253 -5.04 -19.14 -10.32
C ILE A 253 -6.02 -18.21 -11.04
N GLU A 254 -6.99 -18.74 -11.77
CA GLU A 254 -7.98 -17.95 -12.52
C GLU A 254 -8.70 -16.92 -11.61
N ASN A 255 -9.07 -17.31 -10.39
CA ASN A 255 -9.73 -16.39 -9.45
C ASN A 255 -8.78 -15.33 -8.88
N SER A 256 -7.48 -15.63 -8.70
CA SER A 256 -6.50 -14.62 -8.25
C SER A 256 -6.31 -13.49 -9.26
N LEU A 257 -6.62 -13.74 -10.55
CA LEU A 257 -6.48 -12.80 -11.65
C LEU A 257 -7.74 -11.95 -11.89
N LYS A 258 -8.87 -12.35 -11.29
CA LYS A 258 -10.14 -11.62 -11.48
C LYS A 258 -10.11 -10.25 -10.81
N PRO A 259 -10.79 -9.27 -11.41
CA PRO A 259 -10.87 -7.93 -10.82
C PRO A 259 -11.23 -7.93 -9.33
N GLY A 260 -12.20 -8.71 -8.87
CA GLY A 260 -12.58 -8.80 -7.46
C GLY A 260 -11.50 -9.30 -6.48
N SER A 261 -10.41 -9.85 -6.98
CA SER A 261 -9.27 -10.33 -6.19
C SER A 261 -8.08 -9.38 -6.16
N LEU A 262 -8.07 -8.36 -7.03
CA LEU A 262 -6.98 -7.39 -7.14
C LEU A 262 -7.12 -6.25 -6.12
N LEU A 263 -6.00 -5.68 -5.68
CA LEU A 263 -5.99 -4.48 -4.81
C LEU A 263 -6.24 -3.19 -5.60
N PHE A 264 -5.84 -3.15 -6.84
CA PHE A 264 -6.05 -2.04 -7.77
C PHE A 264 -6.63 -2.62 -9.08
N PRO A 265 -7.67 -2.00 -9.65
CA PRO A 265 -8.32 -2.50 -10.86
C PRO A 265 -7.37 -2.47 -12.06
N ALA A 266 -7.24 -3.61 -12.71
CA ALA A 266 -6.47 -3.76 -13.93
C ALA A 266 -7.00 -4.95 -14.74
N ASN A 267 -6.92 -4.86 -16.06
CA ASN A 267 -7.05 -6.02 -16.93
C ASN A 267 -5.67 -6.65 -17.10
N VAL A 268 -5.40 -7.67 -16.30
CA VAL A 268 -4.06 -8.28 -16.24
C VAL A 268 -3.59 -8.88 -17.58
N TYR A 269 -4.51 -9.22 -18.48
CA TYR A 269 -4.16 -9.75 -19.79
C TYR A 269 -3.79 -8.67 -20.83
N ASP A 270 -4.24 -7.43 -20.63
CA ASP A 270 -3.97 -6.32 -21.54
C ASP A 270 -2.96 -5.32 -20.96
N GLU A 271 -2.90 -5.19 -19.63
CA GLU A 271 -2.17 -4.13 -18.95
C GLU A 271 -0.89 -4.61 -18.24
N ALA A 272 -0.70 -5.93 -18.03
CA ALA A 272 0.48 -6.41 -17.33
C ALA A 272 1.75 -6.30 -18.18
N ALA A 273 2.80 -5.73 -17.60
CA ALA A 273 4.14 -5.72 -18.17
C ALA A 273 4.95 -6.96 -17.76
N ARG A 274 4.91 -7.29 -16.46
CA ARG A 274 5.54 -8.47 -15.86
C ARG A 274 4.63 -9.04 -14.79
N ALA A 275 4.79 -10.32 -14.51
CA ALA A 275 4.00 -11.00 -13.51
C ALA A 275 4.82 -11.96 -12.65
N MET A 276 4.32 -12.23 -11.46
CA MET A 276 4.74 -13.31 -10.59
C MET A 276 3.49 -14.03 -10.09
N VAL A 277 3.45 -15.35 -10.23
CA VAL A 277 2.36 -16.18 -9.72
C VAL A 277 2.96 -17.17 -8.72
N ILE A 278 2.60 -17.07 -7.46
CA ILE A 278 3.04 -17.96 -6.39
C ILE A 278 1.87 -18.83 -5.97
N VAL A 279 2.08 -20.13 -6.04
CA VAL A 279 1.10 -21.14 -5.67
C VAL A 279 1.59 -21.92 -4.44
N GLN A 280 0.78 -21.99 -3.40
CA GLN A 280 1.05 -22.78 -2.19
C GLN A 280 -0.08 -23.78 -1.97
N GLY A 281 0.24 -25.03 -1.63
CA GLY A 281 -0.75 -26.06 -1.29
C GLY A 281 -0.14 -27.43 -1.00
N SER A 282 -0.98 -28.40 -0.63
CA SER A 282 -0.56 -29.80 -0.50
C SER A 282 -0.24 -30.37 -1.88
N ARG A 283 0.72 -31.31 -1.96
CA ARG A 283 1.18 -31.95 -3.22
C ARG A 283 0.03 -32.48 -4.07
N GLU A 284 -0.99 -33.03 -3.45
CA GLU A 284 -2.17 -33.61 -4.08
C GLU A 284 -3.03 -32.60 -4.89
N TYR A 285 -2.89 -31.30 -4.58
CA TYR A 285 -3.60 -30.22 -5.25
C TYR A 285 -2.71 -29.42 -6.21
N LEU A 286 -1.39 -29.65 -6.22
CA LEU A 286 -0.43 -28.93 -7.05
C LEU A 286 -0.14 -29.70 -8.33
N ASP A 287 -1.10 -29.65 -9.26
CA ASP A 287 -0.90 -30.19 -10.62
C ASP A 287 0.00 -29.21 -11.41
N VAL A 288 1.23 -29.66 -11.70
CA VAL A 288 2.27 -28.84 -12.36
C VAL A 288 1.87 -28.51 -13.81
N ASP A 289 1.18 -29.42 -14.49
CA ASP A 289 0.76 -29.22 -15.87
C ASP A 289 -0.37 -28.18 -15.95
N GLU A 290 -1.34 -28.24 -15.03
CA GLU A 290 -2.38 -27.22 -14.91
C GLU A 290 -1.78 -25.85 -14.57
N ILE A 291 -0.87 -25.78 -13.59
CA ILE A 291 -0.20 -24.53 -13.21
C ILE A 291 0.57 -23.95 -14.39
N THR A 292 1.30 -24.79 -15.12
CA THR A 292 2.09 -24.35 -16.28
C THR A 292 1.20 -23.79 -17.38
N LYS A 293 0.11 -24.47 -17.71
CA LYS A 293 -0.86 -23.97 -18.71
C LYS A 293 -1.46 -22.62 -18.35
N GLU A 294 -1.84 -22.42 -17.08
CA GLU A 294 -2.41 -21.13 -16.66
C GLU A 294 -1.36 -20.01 -16.66
N VAL A 295 -0.13 -20.31 -16.29
CA VAL A 295 0.98 -19.34 -16.34
C VAL A 295 1.36 -18.99 -17.79
N GLU A 296 1.33 -19.98 -18.71
CA GLU A 296 1.57 -19.75 -20.15
C GLU A 296 0.54 -18.81 -20.79
N LYS A 297 -0.72 -18.89 -20.37
CA LYS A 297 -1.75 -17.93 -20.82
C LYS A 297 -1.40 -16.49 -20.46
N LEU A 298 -0.85 -16.28 -19.24
CA LEU A 298 -0.38 -14.98 -18.80
C LEU A 298 0.86 -14.53 -19.58
N SER A 299 1.77 -15.47 -19.87
CA SER A 299 3.01 -15.17 -20.61
C SER A 299 2.75 -14.73 -22.06
N ALA A 300 1.59 -15.04 -22.61
CA ALA A 300 1.19 -14.54 -23.91
C ALA A 300 0.91 -13.02 -23.91
N SER A 301 0.57 -12.45 -22.76
CA SER A 301 0.22 -11.04 -22.58
C SER A 301 1.29 -10.27 -21.82
N ALA A 302 1.76 -10.81 -20.69
CA ALA A 302 2.84 -10.22 -19.91
C ALA A 302 4.20 -10.65 -20.47
N GLY A 303 5.11 -9.71 -20.67
CA GLY A 303 6.42 -9.96 -21.29
C GLY A 303 7.33 -10.92 -20.51
N HIS A 304 7.10 -11.12 -19.20
CA HIS A 304 7.82 -12.07 -18.36
C HIS A 304 6.98 -12.49 -17.16
N VAL A 305 6.87 -13.81 -16.93
CA VAL A 305 6.09 -14.37 -15.82
C VAL A 305 6.96 -15.32 -14.98
N PHE A 306 7.16 -14.98 -13.72
CA PHE A 306 7.81 -15.87 -12.76
C PHE A 306 6.79 -16.77 -12.08
N LYS A 307 7.18 -18.03 -11.84
CA LYS A 307 6.34 -19.05 -11.22
C LYS A 307 6.99 -19.57 -9.96
N GLY A 308 6.35 -19.37 -8.80
CA GLY A 308 6.78 -19.95 -7.52
C GLY A 308 5.85 -21.08 -7.06
N LEU A 309 6.41 -22.20 -6.59
CA LEU A 309 5.66 -23.34 -6.07
C LEU A 309 6.13 -23.67 -4.66
N VAL A 310 5.22 -23.56 -3.68
CA VAL A 310 5.47 -23.86 -2.26
C VAL A 310 4.61 -25.05 -1.81
N VAL A 311 5.25 -26.13 -1.39
CA VAL A 311 4.51 -27.27 -0.81
C VAL A 311 4.25 -27.03 0.66
N LYS A 312 2.98 -26.85 1.01
CA LYS A 312 2.53 -26.69 2.39
C LYS A 312 1.15 -27.32 2.56
N LYS A 313 0.91 -27.98 3.69
CA LYS A 313 -0.37 -28.63 3.97
C LYS A 313 -1.54 -27.64 3.86
N GLY A 314 -2.53 -27.93 3.05
CA GLY A 314 -3.76 -27.15 2.86
C GLY A 314 -4.21 -27.09 1.40
N TYR A 315 -5.35 -26.42 1.19
CA TYR A 315 -5.88 -26.17 -0.13
C TYR A 315 -5.04 -25.11 -0.88
N PRO A 316 -5.10 -25.08 -2.24
CA PRO A 316 -4.36 -24.13 -3.01
C PRO A 316 -4.62 -22.68 -2.59
N LYS A 317 -3.54 -21.93 -2.36
CA LYS A 317 -3.52 -20.48 -2.21
C LYS A 317 -2.67 -19.92 -3.33
N VAL A 318 -3.15 -18.87 -3.96
CA VAL A 318 -2.45 -18.22 -5.06
C VAL A 318 -2.33 -16.75 -4.78
N LEU A 319 -1.10 -16.23 -4.90
CA LEU A 319 -0.78 -14.83 -4.95
C LEU A 319 -0.28 -14.50 -6.35
N SER A 320 -0.88 -13.50 -6.95
CA SER A 320 -0.46 -12.97 -8.25
C SER A 320 -0.04 -11.51 -8.08
N VAL A 321 1.17 -11.17 -8.54
CA VAL A 321 1.71 -9.81 -8.52
C VAL A 321 1.94 -9.39 -9.97
N PHE A 322 1.41 -8.24 -10.35
CA PHE A 322 1.54 -7.70 -11.70
C PHE A 322 2.07 -6.27 -11.65
N THR A 323 3.12 -5.99 -12.42
CA THR A 323 3.44 -4.62 -12.79
C THR A 323 2.75 -4.27 -14.10
N LEU A 324 2.32 -3.02 -14.20
CA LEU A 324 1.48 -2.54 -15.28
C LEU A 324 2.30 -1.79 -16.34
N ALA A 325 2.02 -2.05 -17.62
CA ALA A 325 2.52 -1.29 -18.76
C ALA A 325 1.71 0.00 -18.96
N THR A 326 0.41 -0.06 -18.64
CA THR A 326 -0.53 1.06 -18.68
C THR A 326 -1.40 1.05 -17.43
N ALA A 327 -1.92 2.19 -17.02
CA ALA A 327 -2.77 2.31 -15.84
C ALA A 327 -3.91 3.32 -16.06
N PRO A 328 -4.93 2.97 -16.89
CA PRO A 328 -6.01 3.88 -17.25
C PRO A 328 -6.78 4.45 -16.05
N GLU A 329 -6.96 3.63 -15.01
CA GLU A 329 -7.62 4.08 -13.76
C GLU A 329 -6.82 5.15 -13.03
N LEU A 330 -5.48 5.09 -13.08
CA LEU A 330 -4.62 6.12 -12.53
C LEU A 330 -4.65 7.39 -13.38
N GLU A 331 -4.68 7.28 -14.70
CA GLU A 331 -4.88 8.42 -15.61
C GLU A 331 -6.21 9.11 -15.33
N SER A 332 -7.28 8.34 -15.12
CA SER A 332 -8.59 8.86 -14.69
C SER A 332 -8.53 9.61 -13.36
N LEU A 333 -7.78 9.09 -12.38
CA LEU A 333 -7.55 9.77 -11.10
C LEU A 333 -6.85 11.13 -11.30
N TYR A 334 -5.80 11.17 -12.11
CA TYR A 334 -5.09 12.42 -12.41
C TYR A 334 -5.98 13.45 -13.12
N ALA A 335 -6.80 13.01 -14.09
CA ALA A 335 -7.75 13.88 -14.75
C ALA A 335 -8.80 14.46 -13.77
N GLN A 336 -9.30 13.65 -12.84
CA GLN A 336 -10.21 14.09 -11.78
C GLN A 336 -9.53 15.09 -10.83
N ALA A 337 -8.30 14.82 -10.41
CA ALA A 337 -7.51 15.72 -9.56
C ALA A 337 -7.28 17.07 -10.26
N ALA A 338 -6.91 17.06 -11.53
CA ALA A 338 -6.70 18.28 -12.31
C ALA A 338 -7.97 19.14 -12.42
N ARG A 339 -9.13 18.51 -12.70
CA ARG A 339 -10.44 19.21 -12.72
C ARG A 339 -10.77 19.79 -11.35
N ALA A 340 -10.62 19.02 -10.28
CA ALA A 340 -10.91 19.48 -8.92
C ALA A 340 -10.05 20.69 -8.51
N ILE A 341 -8.77 20.71 -8.93
CA ILE A 341 -7.86 21.85 -8.71
C ILE A 341 -8.35 23.09 -9.47
N GLN A 342 -8.76 22.91 -10.73
CA GLN A 342 -9.23 24.02 -11.55
C GLN A 342 -10.53 24.60 -10.98
N ASP A 343 -11.49 23.75 -10.64
CA ASP A 343 -12.78 24.16 -10.05
C ASP A 343 -12.58 24.94 -8.73
N GLU A 344 -11.61 24.55 -7.91
CA GLU A 344 -11.30 25.26 -6.67
C GLU A 344 -10.67 26.63 -6.94
N LYS A 345 -9.76 26.73 -7.93
CA LYS A 345 -9.17 28.00 -8.35
C LYS A 345 -10.25 28.96 -8.85
N ASP A 346 -11.15 28.47 -9.71
CA ASP A 346 -12.23 29.28 -10.29
C ASP A 346 -13.19 29.79 -9.21
N LYS A 347 -13.53 28.92 -8.22
CA LYS A 347 -14.34 29.33 -7.06
C LYS A 347 -13.66 30.41 -6.23
N LYS A 348 -12.36 30.26 -5.92
CA LYS A 348 -11.59 31.25 -5.17
C LYS A 348 -11.51 32.60 -5.93
N GLN A 349 -11.30 32.54 -7.24
CA GLN A 349 -11.23 33.74 -8.07
C GLN A 349 -12.56 34.48 -8.13
N LYS A 350 -13.68 33.74 -8.30
CA LYS A 350 -15.03 34.32 -8.26
C LYS A 350 -15.35 34.95 -6.91
N ALA A 351 -15.05 34.24 -5.81
CA ALA A 351 -15.26 34.78 -4.47
C ALA A 351 -14.44 36.03 -4.20
N ARG A 352 -13.19 36.06 -4.65
CA ARG A 352 -12.32 37.25 -4.53
C ARG A 352 -12.89 38.43 -5.31
N LYS A 353 -13.30 38.22 -6.58
CA LYS A 353 -13.90 39.25 -7.38
C LYS A 353 -15.18 39.84 -6.75
N GLN A 354 -16.06 38.96 -6.23
CA GLN A 354 -17.26 39.41 -5.52
C GLN A 354 -16.95 40.25 -4.28
N LEU A 355 -15.88 39.88 -3.55
CA LEU A 355 -15.44 40.66 -2.39
C LEU A 355 -14.83 42.01 -2.80
N ASP A 356 -14.00 42.03 -3.84
CA ASP A 356 -13.41 43.24 -4.37
C ASP A 356 -14.51 44.19 -4.91
N ASP A 357 -15.52 43.66 -5.63
CA ASP A 357 -16.69 44.43 -6.08
C ASP A 357 -17.49 45.00 -4.90
N ALA A 358 -17.66 44.24 -3.81
CA ALA A 358 -18.34 44.70 -2.61
C ALA A 358 -17.54 45.80 -1.87
N PHE A 359 -16.21 45.68 -1.80
CA PHE A 359 -15.34 46.71 -1.21
C PHE A 359 -15.36 48.01 -2.02
N ALA A 360 -15.35 47.92 -3.36
CA ALA A 360 -15.46 49.10 -4.20
C ALA A 360 -16.73 49.91 -3.92
N HIS A 361 -17.85 49.24 -3.58
CA HIS A 361 -19.08 49.94 -3.18
C HIS A 361 -19.00 50.59 -1.81
N ILE A 362 -18.11 50.14 -0.91
CA ILE A 362 -17.91 50.72 0.42
C ILE A 362 -17.00 51.97 0.32
N GLU A 363 -16.01 51.99 -0.59
CA GLU A 363 -15.12 53.12 -0.81
C GLU A 363 -15.87 54.36 -1.31
N ASP A 364 -17.05 54.17 -1.96
CA ASP A 364 -17.93 55.27 -2.43
C ASP A 364 -18.85 55.82 -1.29
N LEU A 365 -18.80 55.22 -0.08
CA LEU A 365 -19.60 55.68 1.05
C LEU A 365 -18.80 56.68 1.89
N GLU A 366 -19.33 57.89 2.11
CA GLU A 366 -18.77 58.84 3.08
C GLU A 366 -18.87 58.31 4.49
N GLU A 367 -17.80 58.37 5.26
CA GLU A 367 -17.83 58.06 6.69
C GLU A 367 -18.78 59.01 7.41
N ILE A 368 -19.81 58.46 8.03
CA ILE A 368 -20.75 59.22 8.85
C ILE A 368 -20.14 59.31 10.25
N TYR A 369 -19.59 60.46 10.61
CA TYR A 369 -19.13 60.81 11.95
C TYR A 369 -20.28 61.29 12.81
#